data_1a47f0fbde3a36d5093259160bc368ea
#
_entry.id   1a47f0fbde3a36d5093259160bc368ea
#
_cell.length_a   1.000
_cell.length_b   1.000
_cell.length_c   1.000
_cell.angle_alpha   90.00
_cell.angle_beta   90.00
_cell.angle_gamma   90.00
#
_symmetry.space_group_name_H-M   'P 1'
#
loop_
_entity.id
_entity.type
_entity.pdbx_description
1 polymer ?
#
loop_
_entity_poly.entity_id
_entity_poly.type
_entity_poly.pdbx_seq_one_letter_code
_entity_poly.pdbx_strand_id
1 'polypeptide(L)'
;MDKYVCKVATVDEMNNKWDYEINHATKNKENWIIWKKENIERFQNGFIIPYYGILNKKIICECTAALNSLVVQNAEGLVDKRTAYLTGFRTISEYQGKGYFSKLFKFMIEDLKNRGYEKVTIGVEPNESKNKEIYFKYGFNEHIKDSKEFYPNGTEIDVEYYGKKL
;
A
#
# COMPACT_ATOMS: atom_id res chain seq x y z
N MET A 1 20.15 -20.50 4.89
CA MET A 1 20.25 -19.31 4.04
C MET A 1 18.87 -18.65 3.89
N ASP A 2 18.77 -17.37 4.21
CA ASP A 2 17.50 -16.68 4.13
C ASP A 2 17.07 -16.47 2.68
N LYS A 3 15.81 -16.78 2.40
CA LYS A 3 15.23 -16.62 1.08
C LYS A 3 14.17 -15.53 1.12
N TYR A 4 14.45 -14.41 0.46
CA TYR A 4 13.51 -13.29 0.31
C TYR A 4 12.99 -13.21 -1.12
N VAL A 5 11.66 -13.15 -1.26
CA VAL A 5 10.97 -13.10 -2.55
C VAL A 5 9.97 -11.95 -2.56
N CYS A 6 10.01 -11.14 -3.61
CA CYS A 6 8.98 -10.12 -3.86
C CYS A 6 8.05 -10.64 -4.96
N LYS A 7 6.75 -10.51 -4.76
CA LYS A 7 5.77 -11.06 -5.71
C LYS A 7 4.42 -10.34 -5.61
N VAL A 8 3.61 -10.52 -6.64
CA VAL A 8 2.18 -10.22 -6.56
C VAL A 8 1.51 -11.28 -5.70
N ALA A 9 0.67 -10.86 -4.76
CA ALA A 9 0.03 -11.76 -3.81
C ALA A 9 -1.03 -12.65 -4.46
N THR A 10 -1.20 -13.84 -3.88
CA THR A 10 -2.35 -14.71 -4.15
C THR A 10 -3.45 -14.46 -3.10
N VAL A 11 -4.67 -14.96 -3.36
CA VAL A 11 -5.77 -14.87 -2.38
C VAL A 11 -5.40 -15.55 -1.07
N ASP A 12 -4.75 -16.72 -1.13
CA ASP A 12 -4.33 -17.43 0.08
C ASP A 12 -3.33 -16.62 0.89
N GLU A 13 -2.37 -15.99 0.23
CA GLU A 13 -1.40 -15.10 0.87
C GLU A 13 -2.09 -13.88 1.48
N MET A 14 -3.07 -13.31 0.79
CA MET A 14 -3.86 -12.20 1.33
C MET A 14 -4.63 -12.60 2.59
N ASN A 15 -5.26 -13.76 2.60
CA ASN A 15 -5.94 -14.27 3.78
C ASN A 15 -4.98 -14.41 4.97
N ASN A 16 -3.81 -14.98 4.75
CA ASN A 16 -2.80 -15.16 5.79
C ASN A 16 -2.32 -13.81 6.35
N LYS A 17 -2.06 -12.84 5.47
CA LYS A 17 -1.61 -11.51 5.87
C LYS A 17 -2.67 -10.78 6.70
N TRP A 18 -3.91 -10.75 6.22
CA TRP A 18 -4.98 -10.05 6.93
C TRP A 18 -5.33 -10.71 8.25
N ASP A 19 -5.30 -12.04 8.33
CA ASP A 19 -5.53 -12.76 9.58
C ASP A 19 -4.42 -12.45 10.60
N TYR A 20 -3.17 -12.35 10.15
CA TYR A 20 -2.07 -11.91 11.01
C TYR A 20 -2.35 -10.51 11.59
N GLU A 21 -2.73 -9.55 10.74
CA GLU A 21 -3.00 -8.18 11.16
C GLU A 21 -4.18 -8.11 12.15
N ILE A 22 -5.25 -8.84 11.88
CA ILE A 22 -6.42 -8.88 12.76
C ILE A 22 -6.04 -9.46 14.13
N ASN A 23 -5.27 -10.54 14.16
CA ASN A 23 -4.85 -11.19 15.39
C ASN A 23 -3.89 -10.35 16.23
N HIS A 24 -3.14 -9.44 15.60
CA HIS A 24 -2.17 -8.58 16.29
C HIS A 24 -2.69 -7.14 16.50
N ALA A 25 -3.91 -6.84 16.07
CA ALA A 25 -4.48 -5.49 16.23
C ALA A 25 -4.79 -5.22 17.71
N THR A 26 -4.29 -4.09 18.22
CA THR A 26 -4.53 -3.64 19.59
C THR A 26 -5.65 -2.61 19.66
N LYS A 27 -5.95 -1.92 18.54
CA LYS A 27 -6.97 -0.89 18.43
C LYS A 27 -7.72 -1.03 17.12
N ASN A 28 -9.01 -0.66 17.11
CA ASN A 28 -9.82 -0.58 15.90
C ASN A 28 -9.82 -1.88 15.07
N LYS A 29 -9.88 -3.02 15.78
CA LYS A 29 -9.90 -4.34 15.12
C LYS A 29 -11.02 -4.46 14.10
N GLU A 30 -12.14 -3.80 14.32
CA GLU A 30 -13.26 -3.76 13.38
C GLU A 30 -12.88 -3.18 12.02
N ASN A 31 -12.00 -2.17 11.99
CA ASN A 31 -11.49 -1.62 10.73
C ASN A 31 -10.71 -2.68 9.94
N TRP A 32 -9.86 -3.46 10.61
CA TRP A 32 -9.06 -4.49 9.98
C TRP A 32 -9.90 -5.60 9.37
N ILE A 33 -10.99 -5.99 10.05
CA ILE A 33 -11.92 -7.01 9.55
C ILE A 33 -12.61 -6.51 8.27
N ILE A 34 -13.06 -5.26 8.26
CA ILE A 34 -13.69 -4.65 7.10
C ILE A 34 -12.69 -4.51 5.95
N TRP A 35 -11.49 -4.04 6.23
CA TRP A 35 -10.43 -3.89 5.21
C TRP A 35 -10.06 -5.22 4.57
N LYS A 36 -10.00 -6.31 5.35
CA LYS A 36 -9.76 -7.65 4.78
C LYS A 36 -10.80 -7.99 3.72
N LYS A 37 -12.08 -7.87 4.09
CA LYS A 37 -13.19 -8.19 3.18
C LYS A 37 -13.13 -7.33 1.92
N GLU A 38 -12.99 -6.02 2.08
CA GLU A 38 -12.91 -5.08 0.97
C GLU A 38 -11.74 -5.38 0.04
N ASN A 39 -10.56 -5.65 0.58
CA ASN A 39 -9.36 -5.88 -0.23
C ASN A 39 -9.47 -7.17 -1.03
N ILE A 40 -10.01 -8.23 -0.46
CA ILE A 40 -10.20 -9.48 -1.19
C ILE A 40 -11.20 -9.28 -2.33
N GLU A 41 -12.32 -8.59 -2.10
CA GLU A 41 -13.30 -8.27 -3.13
C GLU A 41 -12.68 -7.43 -4.25
N ARG A 42 -11.92 -6.40 -3.90
CA ARG A 42 -11.22 -5.52 -4.85
C ARG A 42 -10.21 -6.28 -5.69
N PHE A 43 -9.46 -7.17 -5.07
CA PHE A 43 -8.52 -8.04 -5.77
C PHE A 43 -9.24 -8.95 -6.79
N GLN A 44 -10.33 -9.58 -6.38
CA GLN A 44 -11.11 -10.45 -7.26
C GLN A 44 -11.73 -9.68 -8.43
N ASN A 45 -12.04 -8.40 -8.24
CA ASN A 45 -12.55 -7.53 -9.30
C ASN A 45 -11.46 -6.91 -10.18
N GLY A 46 -10.18 -7.14 -9.89
CA GLY A 46 -9.07 -6.56 -10.63
C GLY A 46 -8.81 -5.09 -10.33
N PHE A 47 -9.33 -4.56 -9.22
CA PHE A 47 -9.20 -3.14 -8.86
C PHE A 47 -7.94 -2.83 -8.09
N ILE A 48 -7.28 -3.83 -7.51
CA ILE A 48 -6.01 -3.68 -6.79
C ILE A 48 -5.02 -4.77 -7.17
N ILE A 49 -3.74 -4.44 -7.00
CA ILE A 49 -2.64 -5.41 -7.07
C ILE A 49 -1.88 -5.31 -5.75
N PRO A 50 -1.98 -6.31 -4.87
CA PRO A 50 -1.14 -6.35 -3.68
C PRO A 50 0.21 -6.97 -4.00
N TYR A 51 1.27 -6.36 -3.45
CA TYR A 51 2.65 -6.83 -3.58
C TYR A 51 3.18 -7.20 -2.22
N TYR A 52 3.74 -8.41 -2.10
CA TYR A 52 4.27 -8.91 -0.83
C TYR A 52 5.74 -9.24 -0.92
N GLY A 53 6.47 -8.88 0.15
CA GLY A 53 7.82 -9.36 0.41
C GLY A 53 7.76 -10.51 1.41
N ILE A 54 8.25 -11.68 1.00
CA ILE A 54 8.14 -12.92 1.76
C ILE A 54 9.53 -13.43 2.09
N LEU A 55 9.81 -13.54 3.38
CA LEU A 55 11.10 -14.06 3.88
C LEU A 55 10.87 -15.41 4.56
N ASN A 56 11.49 -16.45 4.04
CA ASN A 56 11.38 -17.81 4.60
C ASN A 56 9.91 -18.19 4.84
N LYS A 57 9.07 -17.98 3.83
CA LYS A 57 7.63 -18.27 3.83
C LYS A 57 6.77 -17.35 4.70
N LYS A 58 7.36 -16.33 5.35
CA LYS A 58 6.62 -15.35 6.16
C LYS A 58 6.46 -14.03 5.38
N ILE A 59 5.26 -13.52 5.33
CA ILE A 59 4.98 -12.21 4.72
C ILE A 59 5.46 -11.14 5.70
N ILE A 60 6.53 -10.43 5.35
CA ILE A 60 7.16 -9.46 6.24
C ILE A 60 6.93 -8.00 5.82
N CYS A 61 6.62 -7.76 4.56
CA CYS A 61 6.27 -6.41 4.10
C CYS A 61 5.26 -6.47 2.95
N GLU A 62 4.58 -5.36 2.76
CA GLU A 62 3.52 -5.24 1.77
C GLU A 62 3.38 -3.84 1.21
N CYS A 63 2.78 -3.76 0.04
CA CYS A 63 2.32 -2.53 -0.59
C CYS A 63 1.24 -2.90 -1.60
N THR A 64 0.19 -2.10 -1.71
CA THR A 64 -0.91 -2.37 -2.65
C THR A 64 -1.05 -1.22 -3.62
N ALA A 65 -1.22 -1.53 -4.91
CA ALA A 65 -1.54 -0.55 -5.95
C ALA A 65 -3.04 -0.60 -6.24
N ALA A 66 -3.72 0.53 -6.06
CA ALA A 66 -5.12 0.69 -6.44
C ALA A 66 -5.19 1.25 -7.87
N LEU A 67 -5.96 0.60 -8.72
CA LEU A 67 -6.00 0.86 -10.16
C LEU A 67 -7.32 1.48 -10.64
N ASN A 68 -8.31 1.57 -9.75
CA ASN A 68 -9.65 2.02 -10.12
C ASN A 68 -10.13 3.11 -9.16
N SER A 69 -10.71 4.17 -9.72
CA SER A 69 -11.19 5.31 -8.95
C SER A 69 -12.27 4.94 -7.92
N LEU A 70 -13.00 3.86 -8.15
CA LEU A 70 -14.06 3.43 -7.24
C LEU A 70 -13.54 2.95 -5.88
N VAL A 71 -12.25 2.59 -5.79
CA VAL A 71 -11.65 2.07 -4.56
C VAL A 71 -10.67 3.04 -3.92
N VAL A 72 -10.63 4.29 -4.39
CA VAL A 72 -9.71 5.33 -3.87
C VAL A 72 -10.54 6.53 -3.43
N GLN A 73 -10.38 6.92 -2.16
CA GLN A 73 -10.99 8.17 -1.67
C GLN A 73 -10.26 9.36 -2.30
N ASN A 74 -11.01 10.42 -2.64
CA ASN A 74 -10.44 11.62 -3.27
C ASN A 74 -9.70 11.30 -4.59
N ALA A 75 -10.23 10.38 -5.38
CA ALA A 75 -9.54 9.75 -6.50
C ALA A 75 -9.04 10.70 -7.59
N GLU A 76 -9.68 11.87 -7.77
CA GLU A 76 -9.28 12.83 -8.81
C GLU A 76 -7.82 13.26 -8.63
N GLY A 77 -7.00 13.06 -9.65
CA GLY A 77 -5.57 13.35 -9.61
C GLY A 77 -4.72 12.27 -8.97
N LEU A 78 -5.32 11.22 -8.38
CA LEU A 78 -4.60 10.15 -7.70
C LEU A 78 -4.57 8.84 -8.48
N VAL A 79 -5.57 8.59 -9.31
CA VAL A 79 -5.68 7.35 -10.08
C VAL A 79 -6.36 7.62 -11.42
N ASP A 80 -5.79 7.07 -12.49
CA ASP A 80 -6.36 7.08 -13.83
C ASP A 80 -5.79 5.89 -14.61
N LYS A 81 -5.94 5.89 -15.95
CA LYS A 81 -5.47 4.79 -16.81
C LYS A 81 -3.96 4.54 -16.71
N ARG A 82 -3.17 5.54 -16.33
CA ARG A 82 -1.71 5.49 -16.28
C ARG A 82 -1.13 5.84 -14.91
N THR A 83 -1.99 6.07 -13.94
CA THR A 83 -1.61 6.44 -12.58
C THR A 83 -2.23 5.47 -11.59
N ALA A 84 -1.41 4.86 -10.75
CA ALA A 84 -1.86 3.97 -9.68
C ALA A 84 -1.70 4.66 -8.32
N TYR A 85 -2.66 4.46 -7.43
CA TYR A 85 -2.57 4.97 -6.06
C TYR A 85 -2.02 3.86 -5.16
N LEU A 86 -0.95 4.17 -4.43
CA LEU A 86 -0.29 3.20 -3.56
C LEU A 86 -0.75 3.36 -2.12
N THR A 87 -1.03 2.24 -1.48
CA THR A 87 -1.51 2.20 -0.10
C THR A 87 -0.98 0.96 0.62
N GLY A 88 -1.15 0.91 1.94
CA GLY A 88 -0.81 -0.27 2.72
C GLY A 88 0.68 -0.54 2.85
N PHE A 89 1.52 0.50 2.85
CA PHE A 89 2.96 0.35 3.06
C PHE A 89 3.23 -0.12 4.48
N ARG A 90 3.65 -1.37 4.64
CA ARG A 90 3.95 -1.94 5.95
C ARG A 90 5.16 -2.86 5.90
N THR A 91 5.91 -2.83 7.00
CA THR A 91 6.96 -3.82 7.26
C THR A 91 6.83 -4.21 8.73
N ILE A 92 6.85 -5.52 9.01
CA ILE A 92 6.83 -6.02 10.39
C ILE A 92 8.04 -5.41 11.12
N SER A 93 7.82 -4.91 12.34
CA SER A 93 8.79 -4.07 13.05
C SER A 93 10.19 -4.68 13.18
N GLU A 94 10.28 -5.98 13.43
CA GLU A 94 11.58 -6.68 13.57
C GLU A 94 12.39 -6.73 12.26
N TYR A 95 11.76 -6.47 11.11
CA TYR A 95 12.40 -6.50 9.80
C TYR A 95 12.61 -5.10 9.19
N GLN A 96 12.23 -4.04 9.91
CA GLN A 96 12.41 -2.67 9.45
C GLN A 96 13.88 -2.28 9.42
N GLY A 97 14.24 -1.36 8.51
CA GLY A 97 15.59 -0.83 8.41
C GLY A 97 16.62 -1.80 7.82
N LYS A 98 16.20 -2.90 7.20
CA LYS A 98 17.10 -3.92 6.65
C LYS A 98 17.07 -4.00 5.12
N GLY A 99 16.37 -3.07 4.46
CA GLY A 99 16.31 -3.01 3.00
C GLY A 99 15.24 -3.89 2.34
N TYR A 100 14.46 -4.63 3.10
CA TYR A 100 13.43 -5.50 2.53
C TYR A 100 12.35 -4.72 1.80
N PHE A 101 11.84 -3.64 2.40
CA PHE A 101 10.84 -2.82 1.75
C PHE A 101 11.36 -2.13 0.49
N SER A 102 12.61 -1.68 0.50
CA SER A 102 13.21 -1.08 -0.70
C SER A 102 13.22 -2.03 -1.89
N LYS A 103 13.50 -3.30 -1.65
CA LYS A 103 13.46 -4.34 -2.69
C LYS A 103 12.03 -4.57 -3.19
N LEU A 104 11.06 -4.61 -2.27
CA LEU A 104 9.65 -4.76 -2.65
C LEU A 104 9.17 -3.55 -3.46
N PHE A 105 9.50 -2.35 -3.02
CA PHE A 105 9.12 -1.12 -3.72
C PHE A 105 9.68 -1.12 -5.15
N LYS A 106 10.95 -1.47 -5.32
CA LYS A 106 11.58 -1.55 -6.64
C LYS A 106 10.87 -2.58 -7.53
N PHE A 107 10.56 -3.75 -6.99
CA PHE A 107 9.82 -4.79 -7.71
C PHE A 107 8.45 -4.27 -8.18
N MET A 108 7.69 -3.63 -7.29
CA MET A 108 6.38 -3.06 -7.60
C MET A 108 6.47 -2.00 -8.70
N ILE A 109 7.42 -1.07 -8.61
CA ILE A 109 7.60 -0.01 -9.61
C ILE A 109 7.89 -0.62 -10.98
N GLU A 110 8.77 -1.61 -11.06
CA GLU A 110 9.09 -2.28 -12.34
C GLU A 110 7.86 -3.01 -12.89
N ASP A 111 7.10 -3.70 -12.04
CA ASP A 111 5.87 -4.39 -12.47
C ASP A 111 4.83 -3.40 -12.99
N LEU A 112 4.61 -2.28 -12.29
CA LEU A 112 3.67 -1.25 -12.72
C LEU A 112 4.10 -0.60 -14.05
N LYS A 113 5.38 -0.33 -14.22
CA LYS A 113 5.91 0.19 -15.51
C LYS A 113 5.64 -0.79 -16.63
N ASN A 114 5.88 -2.08 -16.40
CA ASN A 114 5.65 -3.13 -17.41
C ASN A 114 4.16 -3.26 -17.74
N ARG A 115 3.26 -2.87 -16.85
CA ARG A 115 1.82 -2.85 -17.09
C ARG A 115 1.34 -1.57 -17.77
N GLY A 116 2.23 -0.60 -18.02
CA GLY A 116 1.92 0.64 -18.74
C GLY A 116 1.63 1.84 -17.84
N TYR A 117 1.88 1.74 -16.53
CA TYR A 117 1.71 2.88 -15.62
C TYR A 117 2.87 3.85 -15.75
N GLU A 118 2.58 5.14 -15.67
CA GLU A 118 3.56 6.23 -15.84
C GLU A 118 3.76 7.04 -14.56
N LYS A 119 2.86 6.89 -13.59
CA LYS A 119 2.87 7.65 -12.34
C LYS A 119 2.27 6.82 -11.21
N VAL A 120 2.79 7.04 -10.00
CA VAL A 120 2.21 6.51 -8.77
C VAL A 120 1.98 7.65 -7.78
N THR A 121 0.96 7.51 -6.95
CA THR A 121 0.60 8.48 -5.92
C THR A 121 0.45 7.81 -4.58
N ILE A 122 0.63 8.58 -3.51
CA ILE A 122 0.45 8.12 -2.13
C ILE A 122 -0.24 9.19 -1.29
N GLY A 123 -0.85 8.77 -0.17
CA GLY A 123 -1.33 9.66 0.87
C GLY A 123 -0.54 9.46 2.15
N VAL A 124 -0.29 10.54 2.88
CA VAL A 124 0.40 10.50 4.17
C VAL A 124 -0.25 11.50 5.12
N GLU A 125 -0.39 11.13 6.39
CA GLU A 125 -0.90 12.04 7.40
C GLU A 125 0.14 13.13 7.69
N PRO A 126 -0.28 14.42 7.77
CA PRO A 126 0.67 15.54 7.95
C PRO A 126 1.55 15.44 9.18
N ASN A 127 1.06 14.80 10.26
CA ASN A 127 1.81 14.65 11.51
C ASN A 127 2.80 13.46 11.49
N GLU A 128 2.83 12.68 10.44
CA GLU A 128 3.75 11.55 10.27
C GLU A 128 5.02 11.98 9.52
N SER A 129 5.78 12.92 10.10
CA SER A 129 6.97 13.50 9.46
C SER A 129 8.00 12.46 9.03
N LYS A 130 8.16 11.39 9.80
CA LYS A 130 9.10 10.31 9.49
C LYS A 130 8.68 9.55 8.23
N ASN A 131 7.40 9.27 8.06
CA ASN A 131 6.87 8.64 6.85
C ASN A 131 7.04 9.56 5.64
N LYS A 132 6.78 10.86 5.80
CA LYS A 132 7.01 11.84 4.73
C LYS A 132 8.44 11.83 4.25
N GLU A 133 9.43 11.82 5.15
CA GLU A 133 10.85 11.73 4.79
C GLU A 133 11.15 10.48 3.97
N ILE A 134 10.62 9.34 4.39
CA ILE A 134 10.79 8.07 3.68
C ILE A 134 10.22 8.15 2.26
N TYR A 135 9.00 8.67 2.12
CA TYR A 135 8.36 8.78 0.81
C TYR A 135 9.09 9.76 -0.11
N PHE A 136 9.60 10.87 0.44
CA PHE A 136 10.41 11.81 -0.34
C PHE A 136 11.71 11.15 -0.85
N LYS A 137 12.35 10.32 -0.03
CA LYS A 137 13.51 9.54 -0.47
C LYS A 137 13.19 8.56 -1.59
N TYR A 138 11.97 8.01 -1.62
CA TYR A 138 11.51 7.16 -2.71
C TYR A 138 11.09 7.96 -3.96
N GLY A 139 11.13 9.28 -3.90
CA GLY A 139 10.89 10.13 -5.06
C GLY A 139 9.49 10.72 -5.17
N PHE A 140 8.66 10.63 -4.13
CA PHE A 140 7.33 11.25 -4.11
C PHE A 140 7.47 12.75 -3.79
N ASN A 141 7.89 13.53 -4.79
CA ASN A 141 8.25 14.94 -4.60
C ASN A 141 7.20 15.92 -5.09
N GLU A 142 6.18 15.45 -5.82
CA GLU A 142 5.11 16.29 -6.36
C GLU A 142 3.95 16.34 -5.37
N HIS A 143 3.74 17.47 -4.71
CA HIS A 143 2.55 17.67 -3.88
C HIS A 143 1.34 17.85 -4.80
N ILE A 144 0.33 17.01 -4.63
CA ILE A 144 -0.87 17.00 -5.47
C ILE A 144 -2.00 17.82 -4.84
N LYS A 145 -2.36 17.47 -3.61
CA LYS A 145 -3.44 18.13 -2.87
C LYS A 145 -3.48 17.65 -1.44
N ASP A 146 -4.25 18.33 -0.59
CA ASP A 146 -4.59 17.93 0.77
C ASP A 146 -6.09 17.65 0.83
N SER A 147 -6.49 16.63 1.58
CA SER A 147 -7.89 16.30 1.77
C SER A 147 -8.08 15.47 3.05
N LYS A 148 -9.23 14.85 3.17
CA LYS A 148 -9.58 14.02 4.33
C LYS A 148 -9.99 12.64 3.85
N GLU A 149 -9.62 11.62 4.63
CA GLU A 149 -10.07 10.25 4.42
C GLU A 149 -10.84 9.76 5.63
N PHE A 150 -11.69 8.77 5.41
CA PHE A 150 -12.54 8.19 6.45
C PHE A 150 -12.24 6.70 6.58
N TYR A 151 -12.02 6.25 7.82
CA TYR A 151 -11.91 4.84 8.12
C TYR A 151 -13.31 4.20 8.17
N PRO A 152 -13.40 2.86 8.08
CA PRO A 152 -14.70 2.18 8.10
C PRO A 152 -15.57 2.51 9.32
N ASN A 153 -14.95 2.81 10.46
CA ASN A 153 -15.68 3.19 11.69
C ASN A 153 -16.05 4.66 11.74
N GLY A 154 -15.82 5.43 10.66
CA GLY A 154 -16.13 6.85 10.59
C GLY A 154 -15.05 7.80 11.08
N THR A 155 -13.92 7.27 11.55
CA THR A 155 -12.77 8.12 11.95
C THR A 155 -12.29 8.93 10.76
N GLU A 156 -12.17 10.25 10.94
CA GLU A 156 -11.70 11.19 9.93
C GLU A 156 -10.22 11.49 10.16
N ILE A 157 -9.43 11.46 9.09
CA ILE A 157 -8.01 11.81 9.12
C ILE A 157 -7.66 12.81 8.03
N ASP A 158 -6.72 13.71 8.32
CA ASP A 158 -6.15 14.62 7.32
C ASP A 158 -5.08 13.87 6.52
N VAL A 159 -5.03 14.09 5.21
CA VAL A 159 -4.08 13.41 4.32
C VAL A 159 -3.50 14.41 3.32
N GLU A 160 -2.18 14.37 3.16
CA GLU A 160 -1.46 15.04 2.07
C GLU A 160 -1.13 14.01 1.00
N TYR A 161 -1.35 14.36 -0.28
CA TYR A 161 -1.10 13.45 -1.40
C TYR A 161 0.10 13.91 -2.21
N TYR A 162 0.95 12.96 -2.55
CA TYR A 162 2.17 13.18 -3.33
C TYR A 162 2.28 12.20 -4.47
N GLY A 163 2.95 12.62 -5.55
CA GLY A 163 3.16 11.82 -6.74
C GLY A 163 4.62 11.60 -7.08
N LYS A 164 4.84 10.52 -7.84
CA LYS A 164 6.14 10.15 -8.39
C LYS A 164 5.96 9.68 -9.83
N LYS A 165 6.72 10.25 -10.75
CA LYS A 165 6.78 9.76 -12.14
C LYS A 165 7.63 8.50 -12.20
N LEU A 166 7.19 7.54 -13.02
CA LEU A 166 7.91 6.28 -13.23
C LEU A 166 8.88 6.35 -14.41
#